data_d2f39c49ad86fa5eb19ddab0cd7883f5
#
_entry.id   d2f39c49ad86fa5eb19ddab0cd7883f5
#
_cell.length_a   1.000
_cell.length_b   1.000
_cell.length_c   1.000
_cell.angle_alpha   90.00
_cell.angle_beta   90.00
_cell.angle_gamma   90.00
#
_symmetry.space_group_name_H-M   'P 1'
#
loop_
_entity.id
_entity.type
_entity.pdbx_description
1 polymer ?
#
loop_
_entity_poly.entity_id
_entity_poly.type
_entity_poly.pdbx_seq_one_letter_code
_entity_poly.pdbx_strand_id
1 'polypeptide(L)'
;GIPAADALLHTVLVGPTGSGKSTALQHLILADARAGRSVVVIDPKRDLVTDILERLPAERADEVVVIDPTSPTPVGFNPLAGPDRPEVTVDGVLAAFKALFADSWGVRSEEVLTASLLTLARQGGPAATLAAIPALLTNPAFRRQMTAGLDDPLGVSAFWAKYEAMSPQQQAQIVAPVLNKLQQLVIRPQLR
;
A
#
# COMPACT_ATOMS: atom_id res chain seq x y z
N GLY A 1 -14.72 20.61 -22.41
CA GLY A 1 -13.60 20.07 -21.63
C GLY A 1 -13.33 20.93 -20.41
N ILE A 2 -12.73 20.35 -19.38
CA ILE A 2 -12.26 21.09 -18.21
C ILE A 2 -10.89 21.69 -18.58
N PRO A 3 -10.66 23.00 -18.41
CA PRO A 3 -9.33 23.58 -18.63
C PRO A 3 -8.28 22.93 -17.74
N ALA A 4 -7.03 22.80 -18.23
CA ALA A 4 -5.96 22.14 -17.46
C ALA A 4 -5.68 22.80 -16.10
N ALA A 5 -5.85 24.12 -15.99
CA ALA A 5 -5.74 24.84 -14.72
C ALA A 5 -6.82 24.44 -13.71
N ASP A 6 -8.03 24.22 -14.20
CA ASP A 6 -9.18 23.83 -13.36
C ASP A 6 -9.16 22.33 -13.02
N ALA A 7 -8.46 21.51 -13.82
CA ALA A 7 -8.27 20.09 -13.55
C ALA A 7 -7.40 19.81 -12.29
N LEU A 8 -6.69 20.81 -11.77
CA LEU A 8 -5.99 20.74 -10.48
C LEU A 8 -6.95 20.88 -9.28
N LEU A 9 -8.20 21.26 -9.51
CA LEU A 9 -9.24 21.36 -8.51
C LEU A 9 -10.07 20.08 -8.46
N HIS A 10 -10.64 19.79 -7.28
CA HIS A 10 -11.52 18.63 -7.15
C HIS A 10 -12.82 18.83 -7.91
N THR A 11 -13.25 17.82 -8.67
CA THR A 11 -14.52 17.80 -9.38
C THR A 11 -15.44 16.74 -8.78
N VAL A 12 -16.66 17.11 -8.45
CA VAL A 12 -17.69 16.19 -7.95
C VAL A 12 -18.82 16.10 -8.97
N LEU A 13 -19.12 14.88 -9.43
CA LEU A 13 -20.25 14.61 -10.33
C LEU A 13 -21.41 14.01 -9.53
N VAL A 14 -22.50 14.75 -9.43
CA VAL A 14 -23.70 14.35 -8.69
C VAL A 14 -24.87 14.15 -9.67
N GLY A 15 -25.67 13.12 -9.43
CA GLY A 15 -26.86 12.82 -10.22
C GLY A 15 -27.43 11.44 -9.90
N PRO A 16 -28.68 11.15 -10.29
CA PRO A 16 -29.29 9.84 -10.08
C PRO A 16 -28.61 8.74 -10.90
N THR A 17 -28.92 7.50 -10.60
CA THR A 17 -28.49 6.36 -11.42
C THR A 17 -29.00 6.53 -12.86
N GLY A 18 -28.17 6.22 -13.85
CA GLY A 18 -28.51 6.38 -15.27
C GLY A 18 -28.35 7.80 -15.85
N SER A 19 -27.91 8.79 -15.06
CA SER A 19 -27.70 10.18 -15.54
C SER A 19 -26.42 10.41 -16.36
N GLY A 20 -25.69 9.36 -16.68
CA GLY A 20 -24.47 9.46 -17.50
C GLY A 20 -23.20 9.88 -16.73
N LYS A 21 -23.16 9.80 -15.39
CA LYS A 21 -21.96 10.15 -14.60
C LYS A 21 -20.73 9.33 -15.01
N SER A 22 -20.89 8.02 -15.11
CA SER A 22 -19.79 7.13 -15.51
C SER A 22 -19.31 7.43 -16.94
N THR A 23 -20.23 7.72 -17.85
CA THR A 23 -19.91 8.15 -19.22
C THR A 23 -19.13 9.47 -19.24
N ALA A 24 -19.54 10.45 -18.41
CA ALA A 24 -18.82 11.71 -18.29
C ALA A 24 -17.40 11.49 -17.72
N LEU A 25 -17.25 10.68 -16.66
CA LEU A 25 -15.94 10.31 -16.10
C LEU A 25 -15.07 9.61 -17.15
N GLN A 26 -15.61 8.63 -17.87
CA GLN A 26 -14.92 7.93 -18.94
C GLN A 26 -14.35 8.89 -20.00
N HIS A 27 -15.16 9.85 -20.46
CA HIS A 27 -14.70 10.85 -21.43
C HIS A 27 -13.57 11.72 -20.88
N LEU A 28 -13.64 12.15 -19.62
CA LEU A 28 -12.59 12.95 -18.97
C LEU A 28 -11.30 12.14 -18.85
N ILE A 29 -11.37 10.90 -18.36
CA ILE A 29 -10.25 10.00 -18.19
C ILE A 29 -9.56 9.71 -19.53
N LEU A 30 -10.35 9.36 -20.56
CA LEU A 30 -9.79 9.10 -21.90
C LEU A 30 -9.18 10.35 -22.53
N ALA A 31 -9.74 11.54 -22.28
CA ALA A 31 -9.17 12.80 -22.74
C ALA A 31 -7.81 13.07 -22.07
N ASP A 32 -7.70 12.82 -20.78
CA ASP A 32 -6.45 12.98 -20.04
C ASP A 32 -5.40 11.97 -20.50
N ALA A 33 -5.77 10.70 -20.65
CA ALA A 33 -4.90 9.67 -21.18
C ALA A 33 -4.38 10.01 -22.57
N ARG A 34 -5.25 10.44 -23.50
CA ARG A 34 -4.85 10.87 -24.87
C ARG A 34 -3.93 12.09 -24.85
N ALA A 35 -4.08 12.97 -23.88
CA ALA A 35 -3.21 14.13 -23.69
C ALA A 35 -1.86 13.81 -23.02
N GLY A 36 -1.56 12.52 -22.76
CA GLY A 36 -0.33 12.08 -22.12
C GLY A 36 -0.26 12.35 -20.62
N ARG A 37 -1.39 12.62 -19.98
CA ARG A 37 -1.45 12.82 -18.53
C ARG A 37 -1.58 11.47 -17.80
N SER A 38 -0.96 11.37 -16.64
CA SER A 38 -1.12 10.21 -15.75
C SER A 38 -2.52 10.24 -15.11
N VAL A 39 -3.17 9.08 -15.08
CA VAL A 39 -4.50 8.93 -14.52
C VAL A 39 -4.52 7.74 -13.57
N VAL A 40 -5.13 7.89 -12.41
CA VAL A 40 -5.43 6.79 -11.48
C VAL A 40 -6.93 6.66 -11.37
N VAL A 41 -7.46 5.47 -11.68
CA VAL A 41 -8.90 5.17 -11.60
C VAL A 41 -9.13 4.14 -10.49
N ILE A 42 -10.01 4.47 -9.55
CA ILE A 42 -10.45 3.54 -8.50
C ILE A 42 -11.94 3.29 -8.72
N ASP A 43 -12.27 2.09 -9.16
CA ASP A 43 -13.65 1.69 -9.47
C ASP A 43 -14.04 0.41 -8.70
N PRO A 44 -14.82 0.53 -7.63
CA PRO A 44 -15.27 -0.62 -6.86
C PRO A 44 -16.19 -1.59 -7.64
N LYS A 45 -16.78 -1.12 -8.75
CA LYS A 45 -17.70 -1.91 -9.58
C LYS A 45 -17.07 -2.53 -10.81
N ARG A 46 -15.86 -2.09 -11.19
CA ARG A 46 -15.11 -2.56 -12.34
C ARG A 46 -15.65 -2.12 -13.72
N ASP A 47 -16.91 -1.75 -13.83
CA ASP A 47 -17.55 -1.42 -15.11
C ASP A 47 -16.87 -0.25 -15.83
N LEU A 48 -16.54 0.83 -15.08
CA LEU A 48 -15.87 2.01 -15.62
C LEU A 48 -14.46 1.68 -16.10
N VAL A 49 -13.71 0.88 -15.33
CA VAL A 49 -12.34 0.45 -15.71
C VAL A 49 -12.40 -0.37 -16.99
N THR A 50 -13.32 -1.33 -17.08
CA THR A 50 -13.50 -2.15 -18.30
C THR A 50 -13.81 -1.29 -19.51
N ASP A 51 -14.76 -0.37 -19.38
CA ASP A 51 -15.14 0.57 -20.43
C ASP A 51 -13.98 1.46 -20.90
N ILE A 52 -13.09 1.88 -19.97
CA ILE A 52 -11.91 2.68 -20.30
C ILE A 52 -10.90 1.82 -21.08
N LEU A 53 -10.61 0.61 -20.61
CA LEU A 53 -9.64 -0.29 -21.22
C LEU A 53 -10.03 -0.64 -22.66
N GLU A 54 -11.32 -0.87 -22.93
CA GLU A 54 -11.82 -1.16 -24.29
C GLU A 54 -11.66 0.02 -25.27
N ARG A 55 -11.55 1.25 -24.77
CA ARG A 55 -11.49 2.48 -25.58
C ARG A 55 -10.14 3.19 -25.51
N LEU A 56 -9.23 2.65 -24.74
CA LEU A 56 -7.87 3.20 -24.66
C LEU A 56 -7.15 2.91 -25.99
N PRO A 57 -6.39 3.88 -26.53
CA PRO A 57 -5.56 3.62 -27.71
C PRO A 57 -4.57 2.47 -27.48
N ALA A 58 -4.43 1.59 -28.47
CA ALA A 58 -3.56 0.41 -28.35
C ALA A 58 -2.09 0.79 -28.06
N GLU A 59 -1.65 1.94 -28.55
CA GLU A 59 -0.31 2.49 -28.33
C GLU A 59 -0.04 2.83 -26.87
N ARG A 60 -1.09 2.92 -26.04
CA ARG A 60 -1.00 3.20 -24.61
C ARG A 60 -1.13 1.96 -23.73
N ALA A 61 -1.33 0.79 -24.33
CA ALA A 61 -1.57 -0.46 -23.57
C ALA A 61 -0.42 -0.81 -22.63
N ASP A 62 0.82 -0.60 -23.08
CA ASP A 62 2.03 -0.90 -22.29
C ASP A 62 2.24 0.05 -21.09
N GLU A 63 1.50 1.16 -21.04
CA GLU A 63 1.56 2.13 -19.94
C GLU A 63 0.49 1.87 -18.86
N VAL A 64 -0.35 0.85 -19.05
CA VAL A 64 -1.49 0.56 -18.18
C VAL A 64 -1.13 -0.51 -17.15
N VAL A 65 -1.37 -0.20 -15.90
CA VAL A 65 -1.29 -1.17 -14.80
C VAL A 65 -2.70 -1.37 -14.24
N VAL A 66 -3.20 -2.60 -14.32
CA VAL A 66 -4.51 -2.98 -13.76
C VAL A 66 -4.28 -3.79 -12.49
N ILE A 67 -4.68 -3.23 -11.35
CA ILE A 67 -4.66 -3.94 -10.07
C ILE A 67 -6.05 -4.50 -9.82
N ASP A 68 -6.26 -5.75 -10.22
CA ASP A 68 -7.52 -6.47 -10.04
C ASP A 68 -7.29 -7.66 -9.10
N PRO A 69 -7.78 -7.59 -7.84
CA PRO A 69 -7.60 -8.68 -6.89
C PRO A 69 -8.40 -9.94 -7.24
N THR A 70 -9.29 -9.87 -8.24
CA THR A 70 -10.04 -11.04 -8.73
C THR A 70 -9.36 -11.73 -9.91
N SER A 71 -8.30 -11.14 -10.45
CA SER A 71 -7.53 -11.74 -11.55
C SER A 71 -6.87 -13.05 -11.09
N PRO A 72 -6.85 -14.09 -11.93
CA PRO A 72 -6.08 -15.31 -11.66
C PRO A 72 -4.55 -15.05 -11.66
N THR A 73 -4.12 -13.96 -12.27
CA THR A 73 -2.72 -13.49 -12.32
C THR A 73 -2.66 -12.03 -11.88
N PRO A 74 -2.84 -11.74 -10.59
CA PRO A 74 -2.84 -10.37 -10.11
C PRO A 74 -1.46 -9.73 -10.27
N VAL A 75 -1.44 -8.44 -10.55
CA VAL A 75 -0.22 -7.65 -10.56
C VAL A 75 0.23 -7.44 -9.11
N GLY A 76 1.50 -7.75 -8.82
CA GLY A 76 2.09 -7.48 -7.51
C GLY A 76 2.29 -5.98 -7.29
N PHE A 77 1.84 -5.49 -6.15
CA PHE A 77 2.10 -4.13 -5.69
C PHE A 77 2.82 -4.17 -4.35
N ASN A 78 4.06 -3.71 -4.34
CA ASN A 78 4.81 -3.57 -3.09
C ASN A 78 4.83 -2.09 -2.67
N PRO A 79 4.05 -1.70 -1.66
CA PRO A 79 4.02 -0.30 -1.21
C PRO A 79 5.34 0.18 -0.60
N LEU A 80 6.25 -0.74 -0.22
CA LEU A 80 7.57 -0.39 0.32
C LEU A 80 8.64 -0.22 -0.76
N ALA A 81 8.36 -0.63 -2.01
CA ALA A 81 9.25 -0.41 -3.16
C ALA A 81 9.06 1.00 -3.73
N GLY A 82 9.20 2.00 -2.91
CA GLY A 82 9.07 3.41 -3.32
C GLY A 82 10.42 4.09 -3.50
N PRO A 83 10.43 5.28 -4.14
CA PRO A 83 11.63 6.09 -4.25
C PRO A 83 12.04 6.65 -2.89
N ASP A 84 13.27 7.04 -2.79
CA ASP A 84 14.13 7.77 -1.85
C ASP A 84 13.59 8.32 -0.49
N ARG A 85 12.36 8.04 -0.08
CA ARG A 85 11.78 8.53 1.17
C ARG A 85 11.01 7.43 1.92
N PRO A 86 11.72 6.50 2.56
CA PRO A 86 11.09 5.39 3.29
C PRO A 86 10.09 5.87 4.36
N GLU A 87 10.37 7.00 5.02
CA GLU A 87 9.51 7.56 6.06
C GLU A 87 8.13 7.95 5.50
N VAL A 88 8.09 8.66 4.36
CA VAL A 88 6.82 9.08 3.73
C VAL A 88 6.01 7.87 3.27
N THR A 89 6.68 6.87 2.71
CA THR A 89 6.05 5.62 2.29
C THR A 89 5.44 4.89 3.49
N VAL A 90 6.20 4.79 4.57
CA VAL A 90 5.76 4.14 5.81
C VAL A 90 4.57 4.88 6.44
N ASP A 91 4.59 6.20 6.47
CA ASP A 91 3.46 7.02 6.97
C ASP A 91 2.18 6.75 6.17
N GLY A 92 2.29 6.65 4.85
CA GLY A 92 1.16 6.29 3.97
C GLY A 92 0.60 4.90 4.26
N VAL A 93 1.47 3.90 4.42
CA VAL A 93 1.07 2.53 4.77
C VAL A 93 0.43 2.48 6.16
N LEU A 94 1.00 3.17 7.14
CA LEU A 94 0.43 3.27 8.49
C LEU A 94 -0.94 3.92 8.49
N ALA A 95 -1.13 5.00 7.72
CA ALA A 95 -2.43 5.66 7.59
C ALA A 95 -3.48 4.70 7.02
N ALA A 96 -3.12 3.88 6.01
CA ALA A 96 -4.00 2.86 5.46
C ALA A 96 -4.37 1.79 6.51
N PHE A 97 -3.39 1.29 7.27
CA PHE A 97 -3.65 0.33 8.35
C PHE A 97 -4.53 0.92 9.46
N LYS A 98 -4.29 2.18 9.86
CA LYS A 98 -5.14 2.90 10.83
C LYS A 98 -6.58 2.99 10.34
N ALA A 99 -6.79 3.30 9.07
CA ALA A 99 -8.13 3.39 8.50
C ALA A 99 -8.83 2.01 8.45
N LEU A 100 -8.10 0.95 8.05
CA LEU A 100 -8.64 -0.41 7.94
C LEU A 100 -8.98 -1.04 9.31
N PHE A 101 -8.24 -0.70 10.36
CA PHE A 101 -8.33 -1.33 11.68
C PHE A 101 -8.64 -0.32 12.79
N ALA A 102 -9.38 0.75 12.49
CA ALA A 102 -9.63 1.86 13.41
C ALA A 102 -10.09 1.41 14.79
N ASP A 103 -11.06 0.50 14.88
CA ASP A 103 -11.64 0.02 16.14
C ASP A 103 -10.69 -0.83 17.00
N SER A 104 -9.62 -1.35 16.41
CA SER A 104 -8.64 -2.23 17.08
C SER A 104 -7.20 -1.68 17.02
N TRP A 105 -7.05 -0.41 16.64
CA TRP A 105 -5.75 0.24 16.56
C TRP A 105 -5.28 0.67 17.96
N GLY A 106 -4.04 0.37 18.28
CA GLY A 106 -3.44 0.74 19.57
C GLY A 106 -1.99 1.18 19.41
N VAL A 107 -1.51 1.97 20.37
CA VAL A 107 -0.14 2.54 20.38
C VAL A 107 0.94 1.47 20.19
N ARG A 108 0.79 0.30 20.84
CA ARG A 108 1.75 -0.80 20.68
C ARG A 108 1.76 -1.39 19.27
N SER A 109 0.59 -1.51 18.63
CA SER A 109 0.50 -1.97 17.23
C SER A 109 1.18 -0.97 16.30
N GLU A 110 1.00 0.31 16.55
CA GLU A 110 1.65 1.37 15.79
C GLU A 110 3.17 1.32 15.95
N GLU A 111 3.70 1.26 17.18
CA GLU A 111 5.13 1.17 17.44
C GLU A 111 5.79 -0.02 16.73
N VAL A 112 5.23 -1.21 16.88
CA VAL A 112 5.74 -2.45 16.26
C VAL A 112 5.67 -2.39 14.74
N LEU A 113 4.56 -1.92 14.19
CA LEU A 113 4.38 -1.85 12.74
C LEU A 113 5.28 -0.79 12.13
N THR A 114 5.40 0.38 12.75
CA THR A 114 6.30 1.46 12.30
C THR A 114 7.74 0.99 12.26
N ALA A 115 8.24 0.37 13.34
CA ALA A 115 9.60 -0.15 13.38
C ALA A 115 9.84 -1.23 12.32
N SER A 116 8.86 -2.11 12.10
CA SER A 116 8.95 -3.16 11.07
C SER A 116 8.98 -2.58 9.67
N LEU A 117 8.07 -1.66 9.37
CA LEU A 117 7.98 -1.02 8.05
C LEU A 117 9.23 -0.20 7.72
N LEU A 118 9.72 0.61 8.67
CA LEU A 118 10.94 1.39 8.48
C LEU A 118 12.16 0.50 8.28
N THR A 119 12.27 -0.61 9.05
CA THR A 119 13.34 -1.58 8.85
C THR A 119 13.34 -2.12 7.44
N LEU A 120 12.21 -2.61 6.96
CA LEU A 120 12.08 -3.17 5.62
C LEU A 120 12.29 -2.11 4.52
N ALA A 121 11.69 -0.95 4.65
CA ALA A 121 11.79 0.12 3.66
C ALA A 121 13.23 0.66 3.52
N ARG A 122 13.97 0.78 4.63
CA ARG A 122 15.36 1.24 4.63
C ARG A 122 16.34 0.19 4.11
N GLN A 123 16.06 -1.10 4.32
CA GLN A 123 16.87 -2.18 3.77
C GLN A 123 16.66 -2.37 2.27
N GLY A 124 15.44 -2.15 1.80
CA GLY A 124 15.10 -2.34 0.39
C GLY A 124 15.23 -3.79 -0.11
N GLY A 125 15.23 -3.95 -1.42
CA GLY A 125 15.40 -5.23 -2.08
C GLY A 125 14.16 -6.14 -2.07
N PRO A 126 14.26 -7.37 -2.61
CA PRO A 126 13.11 -8.27 -2.81
C PRO A 126 12.44 -8.72 -1.52
N ALA A 127 13.17 -8.72 -0.39
CA ALA A 127 12.63 -9.10 0.91
C ALA A 127 11.86 -7.97 1.61
N ALA A 128 11.93 -6.74 1.10
CA ALA A 128 11.29 -5.56 1.68
C ALA A 128 9.81 -5.48 1.27
N THR A 129 8.99 -6.41 1.77
CA THR A 129 7.56 -6.48 1.51
C THR A 129 6.76 -6.55 2.80
N LEU A 130 5.48 -6.21 2.76
CA LEU A 130 4.58 -6.38 3.91
C LEU A 130 4.50 -7.84 4.38
N ALA A 131 4.61 -8.80 3.45
CA ALA A 131 4.60 -10.22 3.75
C ALA A 131 5.83 -10.68 4.55
N ALA A 132 6.91 -9.91 4.59
CA ALA A 132 8.11 -10.20 5.38
C ALA A 132 7.96 -9.81 6.87
N ILE A 133 6.99 -8.98 7.23
CA ILE A 133 6.80 -8.50 8.61
C ILE A 133 6.64 -9.66 9.62
N PRO A 134 5.81 -10.69 9.37
CA PRO A 134 5.73 -11.82 10.29
C PRO A 134 7.08 -12.49 10.53
N ALA A 135 7.88 -12.72 9.48
CA ALA A 135 9.21 -13.30 9.61
C ALA A 135 10.16 -12.38 10.39
N LEU A 136 10.12 -11.07 10.14
CA LEU A 136 10.89 -10.07 10.87
C LEU A 136 10.59 -10.10 12.38
N LEU A 137 9.32 -10.26 12.74
CA LEU A 137 8.88 -10.27 14.14
C LEU A 137 9.12 -11.60 14.85
N THR A 138 9.09 -12.75 14.14
CA THR A 138 9.13 -14.07 14.78
C THR A 138 10.43 -14.86 14.55
N ASN A 139 11.21 -14.53 13.52
CA ASN A 139 12.45 -15.23 13.19
C ASN A 139 13.68 -14.39 13.55
N PRO A 140 14.43 -14.75 14.60
CA PRO A 140 15.61 -13.99 15.04
C PRO A 140 16.73 -13.91 13.99
N ALA A 141 16.89 -14.96 13.16
CA ALA A 141 17.94 -14.95 12.13
C ALA A 141 17.60 -13.96 11.01
N PHE A 142 16.37 -13.98 10.53
CA PHE A 142 15.89 -13.02 9.52
C PHE A 142 15.92 -11.59 10.08
N ARG A 143 15.49 -11.39 11.32
CA ARG A 143 15.53 -10.08 11.96
C ARG A 143 16.95 -9.53 12.06
N ARG A 144 17.94 -10.33 12.52
CA ARG A 144 19.36 -9.91 12.54
C ARG A 144 19.86 -9.52 11.16
N GLN A 145 19.49 -10.24 10.12
CA GLN A 145 19.86 -9.90 8.75
C GLN A 145 19.26 -8.55 8.33
N MET A 146 18.00 -8.32 8.63
CA MET A 146 17.28 -7.09 8.23
C MET A 146 17.65 -5.88 9.09
N THR A 147 18.16 -6.07 10.29
CA THR A 147 18.61 -4.97 11.16
C THR A 147 20.11 -4.70 11.06
N ALA A 148 20.86 -5.55 10.39
CA ALA A 148 22.29 -5.36 10.17
C ALA A 148 22.53 -4.08 9.34
N GLY A 149 23.31 -3.15 9.88
CA GLY A 149 23.61 -1.88 9.21
C GLY A 149 22.59 -0.76 9.40
N LEU A 150 21.55 -0.97 10.22
CA LEU A 150 20.71 0.13 10.65
C LEU A 150 21.48 1.05 11.60
N ASP A 151 21.73 2.27 11.19
CA ASP A 151 22.39 3.30 12.01
C ASP A 151 21.36 4.37 12.42
N ASP A 152 20.54 4.03 13.41
CA ASP A 152 19.51 4.91 13.96
C ASP A 152 19.34 4.63 15.48
N PRO A 153 20.33 5.01 16.29
CA PRO A 153 20.40 4.63 17.71
C PRO A 153 19.25 5.20 18.56
N LEU A 154 18.57 6.25 18.12
CA LEU A 154 17.43 6.85 18.82
C LEU A 154 16.06 6.38 18.27
N GLY A 155 16.05 5.76 17.09
CA GLY A 155 14.83 5.31 16.41
C GLY A 155 14.72 3.79 16.32
N VAL A 156 14.79 3.27 15.11
CA VAL A 156 14.51 1.84 14.81
C VAL A 156 15.50 0.91 15.52
N SER A 157 16.78 1.27 15.60
CA SER A 157 17.78 0.44 16.29
C SER A 157 17.50 0.35 17.79
N ALA A 158 17.06 1.44 18.43
CA ALA A 158 16.65 1.43 19.83
C ALA A 158 15.43 0.52 20.07
N PHE A 159 14.45 0.55 19.17
CA PHE A 159 13.30 -0.34 19.24
C PHE A 159 13.74 -1.81 19.21
N TRP A 160 14.60 -2.20 18.26
CA TRP A 160 15.05 -3.59 18.13
C TRP A 160 15.91 -4.02 19.33
N ALA A 161 16.75 -3.16 19.85
CA ALA A 161 17.52 -3.45 21.06
C ALA A 161 16.61 -3.76 22.26
N LYS A 162 15.56 -2.94 22.45
CA LYS A 162 14.54 -3.16 23.48
C LYS A 162 13.76 -4.47 23.22
N TYR A 163 13.39 -4.73 21.96
CA TYR A 163 12.65 -5.92 21.58
C TYR A 163 13.46 -7.21 21.85
N GLU A 164 14.74 -7.25 21.47
CA GLU A 164 15.63 -8.38 21.71
C GLU A 164 15.91 -8.64 23.19
N ALA A 165 15.85 -7.62 24.04
CA ALA A 165 16.00 -7.75 25.49
C ALA A 165 14.75 -8.35 26.18
N MET A 166 13.61 -8.44 25.49
CA MET A 166 12.38 -9.02 26.04
C MET A 166 12.44 -10.55 26.07
N SER A 167 11.74 -11.13 27.05
CA SER A 167 11.49 -12.57 27.06
C SER A 167 10.65 -13.01 25.85
N PRO A 168 10.75 -14.28 25.39
CA PRO A 168 9.92 -14.79 24.29
C PRO A 168 8.43 -14.58 24.49
N GLN A 169 7.95 -14.68 25.72
CA GLN A 169 6.55 -14.44 26.09
C GLN A 169 6.17 -12.97 25.89
N GLN A 170 7.00 -12.04 26.30
CA GLN A 170 6.78 -10.62 26.09
C GLN A 170 6.81 -10.24 24.62
N GLN A 171 7.77 -10.77 23.84
CA GLN A 171 7.82 -10.59 22.40
C GLN A 171 6.53 -11.07 21.74
N ALA A 172 6.08 -12.30 22.03
CA ALA A 172 4.84 -12.85 21.49
C ALA A 172 3.63 -11.97 21.80
N GLN A 173 3.57 -11.45 23.02
CA GLN A 173 2.45 -10.61 23.47
C GLN A 173 2.35 -9.26 22.74
N ILE A 174 3.49 -8.62 22.49
CA ILE A 174 3.46 -7.30 21.83
C ILE A 174 3.26 -7.39 20.30
N VAL A 175 3.67 -8.50 19.67
CA VAL A 175 3.52 -8.66 18.22
C VAL A 175 2.18 -9.25 17.81
N ALA A 176 1.49 -9.98 18.70
CA ALA A 176 0.23 -10.65 18.38
C ALA A 176 -0.82 -9.75 17.72
N PRO A 177 -1.06 -8.49 18.19
CA PRO A 177 -2.04 -7.62 17.55
C PRO A 177 -1.67 -7.24 16.11
N VAL A 178 -0.38 -7.07 15.80
CA VAL A 178 0.10 -6.78 14.45
C VAL A 178 -0.01 -7.99 13.56
N LEU A 179 0.43 -9.16 14.04
CA LEU A 179 0.34 -10.42 13.30
C LEU A 179 -1.10 -10.77 12.95
N ASN A 180 -2.04 -10.58 13.88
CA ASN A 180 -3.47 -10.82 13.64
C ASN A 180 -4.02 -9.91 12.53
N LYS A 181 -3.62 -8.63 12.48
CA LYS A 181 -4.03 -7.71 11.43
C LYS A 181 -3.44 -8.09 10.08
N LEU A 182 -2.14 -8.39 10.04
CA LEU A 182 -1.47 -8.84 8.82
C LEU A 182 -2.07 -10.15 8.31
N GLN A 183 -2.40 -11.10 9.19
CA GLN A 183 -2.99 -12.37 8.79
C GLN A 183 -4.32 -12.19 8.07
N GLN A 184 -5.14 -11.22 8.46
CA GLN A 184 -6.40 -10.93 7.76
C GLN A 184 -6.18 -10.49 6.30
N LEU A 185 -5.04 -9.87 6.00
CA LEU A 185 -4.66 -9.50 4.64
C LEU A 185 -3.98 -10.66 3.91
N VAL A 186 -2.98 -11.29 4.54
CA VAL A 186 -2.11 -12.30 3.90
C VAL A 186 -2.82 -13.65 3.70
N ILE A 187 -3.91 -13.92 4.43
CA ILE A 187 -4.71 -15.13 4.24
C ILE A 187 -5.37 -15.18 2.84
N ARG A 188 -5.54 -14.03 2.22
CA ARG A 188 -6.05 -13.92 0.86
C ARG A 188 -4.91 -14.04 -0.14
N PRO A 189 -4.85 -15.09 -0.98
CA PRO A 189 -3.74 -15.29 -1.93
C PRO A 189 -3.49 -14.09 -2.85
N GLN A 190 -4.55 -13.33 -3.14
CA GLN A 190 -4.51 -12.17 -4.03
C GLN A 190 -3.85 -10.93 -3.40
N LEU A 191 -3.65 -10.93 -2.07
CA LEU A 191 -3.08 -9.78 -1.32
C LEU A 191 -1.68 -10.04 -0.77
N ARG A 192 -1.08 -11.19 -1.08
CA ARG A 192 0.27 -11.56 -0.62
C ARG A 192 1.30 -11.62 -1.74
#